data_b13be04bcc9f0b3d5799700b1db743cf
#
_entry.id   b13be04bcc9f0b3d5799700b1db743cf
#
_cell.length_a   1.000
_cell.length_b   1.000
_cell.length_c   1.000
_cell.angle_alpha   90.00
_cell.angle_beta   90.00
_cell.angle_gamma   90.00
#
_symmetry.space_group_name_H-M   'P 1'
#
loop_
_entity.id
_entity.type
_entity.pdbx_description
1 polymer ?
#
loop_
_entity_poly.entity_id
_entity_poly.type
_entity_poly.pdbx_seq_one_letter_code
_entity_poly.pdbx_strand_id
1 'polypeptide(L)'
;MTKVKNTEKIGKKIDMQKVLAPAALVILYILFAIVGNNFFTWDTAENILQSAYYIGFMAFGVTFIIITGGIDLSLGTVMMCSALIGAYAFNAWGLPLWVGVLMTLAIAMIFGLMNGLMVAKLGLPPFIATLGSQMVSMGIGSIITKVQAQTWPAASAEVGGWFKKALVRTKVFDAIPIGAIWLAVFFVIACLILHKSKFGRYLYAIGSNEEAARLSGINTANWKIGAYVLSGFFIGMAALFYAAVYSTITPGTGAGQEMHGITGVVVGGTSMAGGSGTMVGTLIGVFIMSVIKNGLPACGLQAPWQNFFTGLVVIGAVLLDIQRTKAAAKVKKS
;
A
#
# COMPACT_ATOMS: atom_id res chain seq x y z
N MET A 1 61.64 10.71 3.01
CA MET A 1 60.57 11.12 2.05
C MET A 1 60.09 9.89 1.29
N THR A 2 59.02 9.27 1.73
CA THR A 2 58.45 8.12 1.02
C THR A 2 56.93 8.37 0.93
N LYS A 3 56.45 8.78 -0.24
CA LYS A 3 55.07 8.99 -0.56
C LYS A 3 54.33 7.65 -0.65
N VAL A 4 53.49 7.36 0.35
CA VAL A 4 52.51 6.28 0.24
C VAL A 4 51.31 6.83 -0.53
N LYS A 5 51.18 6.43 -1.81
CA LYS A 5 49.98 6.57 -2.61
C LYS A 5 49.06 5.39 -2.29
N ASN A 6 48.15 5.53 -1.33
CA ASN A 6 46.99 4.66 -1.22
C ASN A 6 45.83 5.29 -1.99
N THR A 7 45.68 4.95 -3.25
CA THR A 7 44.46 5.12 -4.02
C THR A 7 43.58 3.89 -3.76
N GLU A 8 42.88 3.85 -2.65
CA GLU A 8 41.76 2.94 -2.51
C GLU A 8 40.68 3.34 -3.52
N LYS A 9 40.55 2.53 -4.58
CA LYS A 9 39.38 2.51 -5.43
C LYS A 9 38.21 2.10 -4.53
N ILE A 10 37.42 3.07 -4.05
CA ILE A 10 36.11 2.86 -3.47
C ILE A 10 35.22 2.34 -4.62
N GLY A 11 35.27 1.04 -4.86
CA GLY A 11 34.29 0.36 -5.68
C GLY A 11 32.92 0.64 -5.08
N LYS A 12 32.03 1.34 -5.80
CA LYS A 12 30.63 1.46 -5.45
C LYS A 12 30.09 0.05 -5.22
N LYS A 13 30.00 -0.41 -3.97
CA LYS A 13 29.23 -1.63 -3.64
C LYS A 13 27.83 -1.37 -4.15
N ILE A 14 27.44 -2.04 -5.23
CA ILE A 14 26.06 -2.04 -5.72
C ILE A 14 25.22 -2.51 -4.54
N ASP A 15 24.31 -1.65 -4.11
CA ASP A 15 23.39 -1.97 -3.03
C ASP A 15 22.49 -3.10 -3.55
N MET A 16 22.84 -4.34 -3.18
CA MET A 16 22.18 -5.57 -3.67
C MET A 16 20.66 -5.47 -3.58
N GLN A 17 20.17 -4.70 -2.62
CA GLN A 17 18.73 -4.50 -2.40
C GLN A 17 18.08 -3.72 -3.54
N LYS A 18 18.78 -2.74 -4.12
CA LYS A 18 18.29 -1.93 -5.25
C LYS A 18 18.17 -2.73 -6.55
N VAL A 19 18.86 -3.87 -6.63
CA VAL A 19 18.86 -4.73 -7.82
C VAL A 19 17.91 -5.93 -7.64
N LEU A 20 17.80 -6.44 -6.42
CA LEU A 20 17.07 -7.69 -6.14
C LEU A 20 15.56 -7.59 -6.43
N ALA A 21 14.90 -6.50 -6.00
CA ALA A 21 13.47 -6.33 -6.20
C ALA A 21 13.11 -6.11 -7.69
N PRO A 22 13.79 -5.24 -8.46
CA PRO A 22 13.57 -5.15 -9.91
C PRO A 22 13.85 -6.46 -10.64
N ALA A 23 14.93 -7.18 -10.28
CA ALA A 23 15.26 -8.48 -10.88
C ALA A 23 14.15 -9.50 -10.59
N ALA A 24 13.63 -9.57 -9.36
CA ALA A 24 12.53 -10.45 -9.00
C ALA A 24 11.28 -10.13 -9.80
N LEU A 25 10.94 -8.85 -10.01
CA LEU A 25 9.81 -8.44 -10.84
C LEU A 25 9.95 -8.96 -12.27
N VAL A 26 11.11 -8.75 -12.89
CA VAL A 26 11.37 -9.18 -14.27
C VAL A 26 11.32 -10.70 -14.38
N ILE A 27 11.95 -11.42 -13.46
CA ILE A 27 11.95 -12.89 -13.44
C ILE A 27 10.53 -13.43 -13.30
N LEU A 28 9.74 -12.90 -12.37
CA LEU A 28 8.35 -13.32 -12.18
C LEU A 28 7.48 -13.03 -13.41
N TYR A 29 7.65 -11.86 -14.02
CA TYR A 29 6.91 -11.52 -15.23
C TYR A 29 7.23 -12.47 -16.38
N ILE A 30 8.52 -12.77 -16.61
CA ILE A 30 8.97 -13.73 -17.64
C ILE A 30 8.45 -15.13 -17.33
N LEU A 31 8.50 -15.56 -16.07
CA LEU A 31 7.99 -16.88 -15.65
C LEU A 31 6.51 -17.03 -16.02
N PHE A 32 5.68 -16.05 -15.64
CA PHE A 32 4.25 -16.09 -15.98
C PHE A 32 3.98 -15.89 -17.48
N ALA A 33 4.85 -15.18 -18.20
CA ALA A 33 4.75 -15.07 -19.65
C ALA A 33 4.99 -16.40 -20.38
N ILE A 34 5.83 -17.29 -19.79
CA ILE A 34 6.12 -18.63 -20.34
C ILE A 34 5.07 -19.65 -19.93
N VAL A 35 4.63 -19.64 -18.66
CA VAL A 35 3.78 -20.69 -18.08
C VAL A 35 2.29 -20.34 -18.14
N GLY A 36 1.95 -19.05 -18.12
CA GLY A 36 0.57 -18.58 -18.05
C GLY A 36 -0.09 -18.51 -19.44
N ASN A 37 -1.33 -18.95 -19.51
CA ASN A 37 -2.13 -18.85 -20.73
C ASN A 37 -2.45 -17.37 -21.05
N ASN A 38 -2.08 -16.90 -22.24
CA ASN A 38 -2.32 -15.53 -22.70
C ASN A 38 -1.83 -14.43 -21.74
N PHE A 39 -0.77 -14.71 -20.96
CA PHE A 39 -0.27 -13.74 -19.99
C PHE A 39 0.43 -12.55 -20.67
N PHE A 40 1.13 -12.77 -21.76
CA PHE A 40 1.83 -11.72 -22.52
C PHE A 40 0.88 -11.03 -23.51
N THR A 41 -0.14 -10.36 -22.97
CA THR A 41 -1.14 -9.58 -23.76
C THR A 41 -1.31 -8.19 -23.16
N TRP A 42 -1.86 -7.26 -23.97
CA TRP A 42 -2.17 -5.92 -23.49
C TRP A 42 -3.25 -5.92 -22.40
N ASP A 43 -4.25 -6.78 -22.55
CA ASP A 43 -5.32 -6.94 -21.54
C ASP A 43 -4.76 -7.37 -20.17
N THR A 44 -3.79 -8.28 -20.16
CA THR A 44 -3.11 -8.68 -18.91
C THR A 44 -2.29 -7.53 -18.33
N ALA A 45 -1.62 -6.74 -19.16
CA ALA A 45 -0.90 -5.56 -18.69
C ALA A 45 -1.87 -4.53 -18.08
N GLU A 46 -3.04 -4.29 -18.69
CA GLU A 46 -4.09 -3.46 -18.11
C GLU A 46 -4.61 -4.03 -16.77
N ASN A 47 -4.83 -5.34 -16.67
CA ASN A 47 -5.27 -5.99 -15.43
C ASN A 47 -4.22 -5.89 -14.30
N ILE A 48 -2.93 -6.02 -14.64
CA ILE A 48 -1.84 -5.78 -13.70
C ILE A 48 -1.86 -4.33 -13.21
N LEU A 49 -2.01 -3.36 -14.11
CA LEU A 49 -2.13 -1.95 -13.75
C LEU A 49 -3.36 -1.69 -12.87
N GLN A 50 -4.53 -2.24 -13.21
CA GLN A 50 -5.75 -2.11 -12.41
C GLN A 50 -5.58 -2.65 -10.99
N SER A 51 -4.87 -3.78 -10.83
CA SER A 51 -4.51 -4.31 -9.53
C SER A 51 -3.50 -3.40 -8.81
N ALA A 52 -2.53 -2.85 -9.54
CA ALA A 52 -1.52 -1.95 -8.99
C ALA A 52 -2.12 -0.63 -8.47
N TYR A 53 -3.27 -0.18 -8.98
CA TYR A 53 -3.86 1.07 -8.49
C TYR A 53 -4.19 0.97 -6.98
N TYR A 54 -5.10 0.10 -6.58
CA TYR A 54 -5.51 0.04 -5.18
C TYR A 54 -4.44 -0.56 -4.26
N ILE A 55 -3.66 -1.57 -4.72
CA ILE A 55 -2.52 -2.10 -3.98
C ILE A 55 -1.47 -1.01 -3.78
N GLY A 56 -1.20 -0.20 -4.80
CA GLY A 56 -0.24 0.90 -4.77
C GLY A 56 -0.61 1.97 -3.76
N PHE A 57 -1.85 2.45 -3.80
CA PHE A 57 -2.30 3.43 -2.81
C PHE A 57 -2.23 2.87 -1.39
N MET A 58 -2.67 1.63 -1.16
CA MET A 58 -2.54 0.95 0.13
C MET A 58 -1.08 0.87 0.58
N ALA A 59 -0.19 0.46 -0.32
CA ALA A 59 1.25 0.33 -0.06
C ALA A 59 1.90 1.69 0.24
N PHE A 60 1.56 2.74 -0.50
CA PHE A 60 2.08 4.09 -0.22
C PHE A 60 1.70 4.54 1.18
N GLY A 61 0.43 4.34 1.58
CA GLY A 61 -0.03 4.68 2.92
C GLY A 61 0.72 3.92 4.01
N VAL A 62 0.75 2.59 3.93
CA VAL A 62 1.36 1.77 4.98
C VAL A 62 2.88 1.90 5.04
N THR A 63 3.55 2.34 3.97
CA THR A 63 4.99 2.64 3.98
C THR A 63 5.34 3.67 5.06
N PHE A 64 4.54 4.73 5.22
CA PHE A 64 4.76 5.75 6.24
C PHE A 64 4.65 5.17 7.66
N ILE A 65 3.74 4.21 7.87
CA ILE A 65 3.55 3.54 9.16
C ILE A 65 4.72 2.59 9.43
N ILE A 66 5.07 1.71 8.48
CA ILE A 66 6.13 0.71 8.64
C ILE A 66 7.49 1.38 8.90
N ILE A 67 7.79 2.51 8.25
CA ILE A 67 9.01 3.27 8.52
C ILE A 67 9.10 3.72 9.98
N THR A 68 7.98 3.94 10.69
CA THR A 68 8.00 4.25 12.13
C THR A 68 8.15 3.01 13.03
N GLY A 69 8.26 1.81 12.48
CA GLY A 69 8.20 0.53 13.21
C GLY A 69 6.79 0.10 13.58
N GLY A 70 5.75 0.77 13.06
CA GLY A 70 4.34 0.41 13.23
C GLY A 70 3.87 -0.57 12.16
N ILE A 71 2.66 -1.10 12.36
CA ILE A 71 1.94 -1.89 11.37
C ILE A 71 0.46 -1.49 11.40
N ASP A 72 -0.22 -1.60 10.28
CA ASP A 72 -1.68 -1.43 10.20
C ASP A 72 -2.30 -2.61 9.44
N LEU A 73 -3.07 -3.41 10.15
CA LEU A 73 -3.77 -4.58 9.60
C LEU A 73 -5.22 -4.26 9.21
N SER A 74 -5.68 -3.03 9.44
CA SER A 74 -7.04 -2.63 9.10
C SER A 74 -7.22 -2.11 7.68
N LEU A 75 -6.12 -1.94 6.91
CA LEU A 75 -6.11 -1.29 5.59
C LEU A 75 -7.19 -1.83 4.65
N GLY A 76 -7.27 -3.16 4.50
CA GLY A 76 -8.20 -3.82 3.58
C GLY A 76 -9.65 -3.65 4.00
N THR A 77 -9.96 -3.81 5.26
CA THR A 77 -11.33 -3.69 5.78
C THR A 77 -11.81 -2.24 5.86
N VAL A 78 -10.92 -1.30 6.21
CA VAL A 78 -11.21 0.14 6.16
C VAL A 78 -11.44 0.59 4.71
N MET A 79 -10.64 0.08 3.76
CA MET A 79 -10.86 0.32 2.32
C MET A 79 -12.27 -0.11 1.91
N MET A 80 -12.69 -1.35 2.25
CA MET A 80 -14.04 -1.85 1.91
C MET A 80 -15.14 -1.09 2.65
N CYS A 81 -15.00 -0.84 3.95
CA CYS A 81 -15.96 -0.10 4.76
C CYS A 81 -16.20 1.30 4.18
N SER A 82 -15.16 2.04 3.89
CA SER A 82 -15.26 3.40 3.35
C SER A 82 -15.91 3.43 1.97
N ALA A 83 -15.55 2.48 1.08
CA ALA A 83 -16.18 2.35 -0.24
C ALA A 83 -17.67 1.94 -0.14
N LEU A 84 -18.01 1.05 0.78
CA LEU A 84 -19.39 0.65 1.04
C LEU A 84 -20.26 1.84 1.46
N ILE A 85 -19.82 2.60 2.47
CA ILE A 85 -20.58 3.73 2.99
C ILE A 85 -20.69 4.84 1.95
N GLY A 86 -19.61 5.11 1.20
CA GLY A 86 -19.63 6.07 0.11
C GLY A 86 -20.63 5.72 -1.00
N ALA A 87 -20.70 4.45 -1.40
CA ALA A 87 -21.71 3.98 -2.36
C ALA A 87 -23.13 4.00 -1.78
N TYR A 88 -23.29 3.62 -0.52
CA TYR A 88 -24.58 3.65 0.18
C TYR A 88 -25.15 5.06 0.29
N ALA A 89 -24.28 6.05 0.51
CA ALA A 89 -24.67 7.46 0.53
C ALA A 89 -25.29 7.91 -0.80
N PHE A 90 -24.77 7.44 -1.90
CA PHE A 90 -25.34 7.70 -3.23
C PHE A 90 -26.61 6.86 -3.49
N ASN A 91 -26.56 5.53 -3.25
CA ASN A 91 -27.61 4.60 -3.65
C ASN A 91 -28.85 4.68 -2.77
N ALA A 92 -28.66 4.84 -1.44
CA ALA A 92 -29.76 4.73 -0.46
C ALA A 92 -30.14 6.08 0.16
N TRP A 93 -29.17 6.98 0.39
CA TRP A 93 -29.47 8.30 0.95
C TRP A 93 -29.77 9.34 -0.13
N GLY A 94 -29.61 9.01 -1.42
CA GLY A 94 -29.87 9.92 -2.54
C GLY A 94 -28.91 11.11 -2.62
N LEU A 95 -27.75 11.03 -1.96
CA LEU A 95 -26.76 12.10 -1.98
C LEU A 95 -26.01 12.12 -3.33
N PRO A 96 -25.57 13.29 -3.79
CA PRO A 96 -24.72 13.37 -4.99
C PRO A 96 -23.49 12.48 -4.89
N LEU A 97 -23.06 11.84 -5.98
CA LEU A 97 -21.93 10.89 -5.97
C LEU A 97 -20.63 11.50 -5.44
N TRP A 98 -20.36 12.80 -5.72
CA TRP A 98 -19.17 13.48 -5.19
C TRP A 98 -19.14 13.51 -3.64
N VAL A 99 -20.32 13.54 -2.98
CA VAL A 99 -20.42 13.42 -1.53
C VAL A 99 -19.98 12.02 -1.09
N GLY A 100 -20.43 10.97 -1.79
CA GLY A 100 -19.98 9.60 -1.55
C GLY A 100 -18.47 9.44 -1.68
N VAL A 101 -17.87 10.08 -2.68
CA VAL A 101 -16.41 10.12 -2.88
C VAL A 101 -15.71 10.78 -1.69
N LEU A 102 -16.17 11.95 -1.25
CA LEU A 102 -15.61 12.64 -0.09
C LEU A 102 -15.80 11.86 1.21
N MET A 103 -16.98 11.23 1.40
CA MET A 103 -17.23 10.37 2.56
C MET A 103 -16.28 9.17 2.59
N THR A 104 -16.00 8.55 1.44
CA THR A 104 -15.02 7.45 1.36
C THR A 104 -13.64 7.90 1.88
N LEU A 105 -13.16 9.06 1.45
CA LEU A 105 -11.88 9.62 1.92
C LEU A 105 -11.94 9.95 3.42
N ALA A 106 -12.99 10.65 3.86
CA ALA A 106 -13.14 11.09 5.25
C ALA A 106 -13.20 9.90 6.21
N ILE A 107 -13.97 8.86 5.91
CA ILE A 107 -14.11 7.67 6.75
C ILE A 107 -12.77 6.95 6.89
N ALA A 108 -12.05 6.75 5.79
CA ALA A 108 -10.74 6.13 5.84
C ALA A 108 -9.73 6.96 6.67
N MET A 109 -9.76 8.29 6.55
CA MET A 109 -8.92 9.19 7.36
C MET A 109 -9.32 9.18 8.85
N ILE A 110 -10.61 9.06 9.17
CA ILE A 110 -11.10 8.92 10.56
C ILE A 110 -10.55 7.62 11.17
N PHE A 111 -10.61 6.49 10.48
CA PHE A 111 -9.98 5.25 10.95
C PHE A 111 -8.47 5.40 11.11
N GLY A 112 -7.79 6.06 10.17
CA GLY A 112 -6.37 6.39 10.30
C GLY A 112 -6.08 7.24 11.55
N LEU A 113 -6.87 8.28 11.80
CA LEU A 113 -6.76 9.10 13.00
C LEU A 113 -7.00 8.27 14.27
N MET A 114 -8.03 7.43 14.29
CA MET A 114 -8.36 6.56 15.41
C MET A 114 -7.21 5.60 15.72
N ASN A 115 -6.66 4.92 14.71
CA ASN A 115 -5.50 4.04 14.86
C ASN A 115 -4.28 4.81 15.37
N GLY A 116 -4.00 5.98 14.80
CA GLY A 116 -2.90 6.83 15.22
C GLY A 116 -3.01 7.28 16.68
N LEU A 117 -4.21 7.64 17.14
CA LEU A 117 -4.47 8.01 18.54
C LEU A 117 -4.30 6.83 19.48
N MET A 118 -4.84 5.66 19.13
CA MET A 118 -4.72 4.44 19.91
C MET A 118 -3.25 4.03 20.10
N VAL A 119 -2.47 4.06 19.02
CA VAL A 119 -1.07 3.64 19.06
C VAL A 119 -0.18 4.69 19.73
N ALA A 120 -0.31 5.96 19.35
CA ALA A 120 0.66 6.98 19.74
C ALA A 120 0.33 7.69 21.06
N LYS A 121 -0.95 7.79 21.45
CA LYS A 121 -1.34 8.45 22.72
C LYS A 121 -1.80 7.47 23.78
N LEU A 122 -2.57 6.43 23.40
CA LEU A 122 -3.03 5.44 24.36
C LEU A 122 -2.00 4.32 24.59
N GLY A 123 -0.91 4.26 23.80
CA GLY A 123 0.16 3.28 23.96
C GLY A 123 -0.23 1.84 23.60
N LEU A 124 -1.31 1.65 22.87
CA LEU A 124 -1.69 0.31 22.41
C LEU A 124 -0.68 -0.24 21.40
N PRO A 125 -0.29 -1.51 21.50
CA PRO A 125 0.49 -2.15 20.44
C PRO A 125 -0.18 -1.99 19.09
N PRO A 126 0.55 -1.56 18.04
CA PRO A 126 -0.03 -1.31 16.70
C PRO A 126 -0.86 -2.47 16.16
N PHE A 127 -0.37 -3.71 16.35
CA PHE A 127 -1.05 -4.93 15.96
C PHE A 127 -2.45 -5.06 16.60
N ILE A 128 -2.56 -4.82 17.93
CA ILE A 128 -3.83 -4.94 18.66
C ILE A 128 -4.81 -3.83 18.24
N ALA A 129 -4.32 -2.58 18.17
CA ALA A 129 -5.13 -1.43 17.79
C ALA A 129 -5.74 -1.62 16.39
N THR A 130 -4.94 -2.05 15.42
CA THR A 130 -5.37 -2.18 14.04
C THR A 130 -6.18 -3.44 13.76
N LEU A 131 -5.95 -4.55 14.48
CA LEU A 131 -6.87 -5.70 14.46
C LEU A 131 -8.25 -5.34 15.03
N GLY A 132 -8.30 -4.58 16.12
CA GLY A 132 -9.55 -4.04 16.65
C GLY A 132 -10.29 -3.20 15.61
N SER A 133 -9.57 -2.27 14.97
CA SER A 133 -10.12 -1.44 13.89
C SER A 133 -10.56 -2.25 12.67
N GLN A 134 -9.88 -3.34 12.35
CA GLN A 134 -10.29 -4.29 11.32
C GLN A 134 -11.70 -4.83 11.60
N MET A 135 -11.95 -5.33 12.81
CA MET A 135 -13.26 -5.86 13.19
C MET A 135 -14.32 -4.75 13.23
N VAL A 136 -13.99 -3.60 13.80
CA VAL A 136 -14.89 -2.44 13.89
C VAL A 136 -15.31 -1.95 12.51
N SER A 137 -14.37 -1.80 11.57
CA SER A 137 -14.67 -1.35 10.20
C SER A 137 -15.56 -2.34 9.44
N MET A 138 -15.31 -3.65 9.56
CA MET A 138 -16.19 -4.68 8.98
C MET A 138 -17.60 -4.60 9.54
N GLY A 139 -17.72 -4.44 10.86
CA GLY A 139 -19.01 -4.29 11.55
C GLY A 139 -19.77 -3.04 11.11
N ILE A 140 -19.12 -1.87 11.15
CA ILE A 140 -19.75 -0.59 10.77
C ILE A 140 -20.22 -0.61 9.32
N GLY A 141 -19.37 -1.07 8.38
CA GLY A 141 -19.73 -1.18 6.98
C GLY A 141 -20.97 -2.05 6.76
N SER A 142 -21.03 -3.21 7.43
CA SER A 142 -22.15 -4.15 7.35
C SER A 142 -23.43 -3.59 7.99
N ILE A 143 -23.34 -2.96 9.16
CA ILE A 143 -24.48 -2.38 9.88
C ILE A 143 -25.13 -1.26 9.05
N ILE A 144 -24.33 -0.29 8.58
CA ILE A 144 -24.84 0.87 7.84
C ILE A 144 -25.51 0.42 6.54
N THR A 145 -24.92 -0.53 5.82
CA THR A 145 -25.46 -1.02 4.54
C THR A 145 -26.52 -2.12 4.70
N LYS A 146 -26.92 -2.44 5.94
CA LYS A 146 -27.87 -3.53 6.25
C LYS A 146 -27.46 -4.86 5.62
N VAL A 147 -26.14 -5.14 5.63
CA VAL A 147 -25.51 -6.33 5.02
C VAL A 147 -25.75 -6.43 3.51
N GLN A 148 -26.11 -5.34 2.84
CA GLN A 148 -26.34 -5.31 1.39
C GLN A 148 -25.07 -4.85 0.65
N ALA A 149 -24.71 -5.59 -0.41
CA ALA A 149 -23.64 -5.18 -1.32
C ALA A 149 -24.00 -3.83 -1.99
N GLN A 150 -22.99 -3.01 -2.19
CA GLN A 150 -23.14 -1.70 -2.80
C GLN A 150 -22.40 -1.62 -4.12
N THR A 151 -23.06 -1.08 -5.15
CA THR A 151 -22.48 -0.95 -6.49
C THR A 151 -22.27 0.51 -6.83
N TRP A 152 -21.06 0.87 -7.21
CA TRP A 152 -20.71 2.18 -7.73
C TRP A 152 -21.19 2.31 -9.18
N PRO A 153 -21.61 3.52 -9.63
CA PRO A 153 -22.15 3.72 -10.97
C PRO A 153 -21.24 3.20 -12.10
N ALA A 154 -21.84 2.60 -13.11
CA ALA A 154 -21.14 2.18 -14.32
C ALA A 154 -20.62 3.41 -15.09
N ALA A 155 -19.59 3.26 -15.91
CA ALA A 155 -19.06 4.34 -16.74
C ALA A 155 -20.07 4.86 -17.78
N SER A 156 -21.02 4.02 -18.19
CA SER A 156 -22.12 4.36 -19.10
C SER A 156 -23.33 5.01 -18.40
N ALA A 157 -23.36 5.05 -17.06
CA ALA A 157 -24.47 5.63 -16.33
C ALA A 157 -24.57 7.15 -16.60
N GLU A 158 -25.80 7.65 -16.80
CA GLU A 158 -26.04 9.08 -16.97
C GLU A 158 -25.66 9.86 -15.72
N VAL A 159 -26.07 9.33 -14.54
CA VAL A 159 -25.71 9.91 -13.23
C VAL A 159 -24.54 9.14 -12.64
N GLY A 160 -23.45 9.85 -12.36
CA GLY A 160 -22.29 9.30 -11.68
C GLY A 160 -21.30 8.54 -12.57
N GLY A 161 -21.57 8.34 -13.87
CA GLY A 161 -20.64 7.65 -14.79
C GLY A 161 -19.27 8.33 -14.93
N TRP A 162 -19.19 9.64 -14.61
CA TRP A 162 -17.94 10.39 -14.58
C TRP A 162 -16.90 9.78 -13.64
N PHE A 163 -17.32 9.16 -12.55
CA PHE A 163 -16.44 8.59 -11.53
C PHE A 163 -15.46 7.57 -12.13
N LYS A 164 -15.98 6.55 -12.81
CA LYS A 164 -15.12 5.54 -13.43
C LYS A 164 -14.33 6.07 -14.61
N LYS A 165 -14.93 6.99 -15.39
CA LYS A 165 -14.22 7.65 -16.49
C LYS A 165 -13.00 8.41 -15.94
N ALA A 166 -13.17 9.21 -14.90
CA ALA A 166 -12.10 9.99 -14.30
C ALA A 166 -11.00 9.17 -13.65
N LEU A 167 -11.30 7.98 -13.10
CA LEU A 167 -10.33 7.19 -12.36
C LEU A 167 -9.67 6.09 -13.17
N VAL A 168 -10.41 5.36 -14.05
CA VAL A 168 -9.86 4.15 -14.67
C VAL A 168 -10.19 3.94 -16.14
N ARG A 169 -11.33 4.48 -16.65
CA ARG A 169 -11.83 4.11 -17.98
C ARG A 169 -11.34 4.99 -19.12
N THR A 170 -10.95 6.22 -18.86
CA THR A 170 -10.40 7.11 -19.89
C THR A 170 -8.96 6.70 -20.21
N LYS A 171 -8.63 6.68 -21.49
CA LYS A 171 -7.26 6.52 -21.96
C LYS A 171 -6.77 7.88 -22.49
N VAL A 172 -5.57 8.26 -22.06
CA VAL A 172 -4.90 9.48 -22.55
C VAL A 172 -4.09 9.07 -23.77
N PHE A 173 -4.25 9.81 -24.87
CA PHE A 173 -3.68 9.49 -26.20
C PHE A 173 -4.07 8.07 -26.68
N ASP A 174 -5.27 7.59 -26.32
CA ASP A 174 -5.80 6.25 -26.63
C ASP A 174 -4.91 5.07 -26.19
N ALA A 175 -3.87 5.33 -25.43
CA ALA A 175 -2.88 4.33 -25.00
C ALA A 175 -2.77 4.20 -23.49
N ILE A 176 -2.63 5.30 -22.75
CA ILE A 176 -2.29 5.29 -21.32
C ILE A 176 -3.57 5.36 -20.48
N PRO A 177 -3.90 4.32 -19.68
CA PRO A 177 -5.03 4.38 -18.77
C PRO A 177 -4.85 5.52 -17.74
N ILE A 178 -5.88 6.34 -17.55
CA ILE A 178 -5.86 7.48 -16.63
C ILE A 178 -5.46 7.06 -15.19
N GLY A 179 -5.82 5.84 -14.77
CA GLY A 179 -5.44 5.29 -13.47
C GLY A 179 -3.94 5.16 -13.27
N ALA A 180 -3.18 4.88 -14.33
CA ALA A 180 -1.72 4.85 -14.27
C ALA A 180 -1.14 6.25 -14.03
N ILE A 181 -1.75 7.27 -14.61
CA ILE A 181 -1.35 8.68 -14.39
C ILE A 181 -1.62 9.07 -12.94
N TRP A 182 -2.79 8.73 -12.41
CA TRP A 182 -3.08 8.96 -10.98
C TRP A 182 -2.09 8.25 -10.08
N LEU A 183 -1.80 6.97 -10.33
CA LEU A 183 -0.80 6.22 -9.56
C LEU A 183 0.57 6.89 -9.60
N ALA A 184 1.02 7.34 -10.78
CA ALA A 184 2.29 8.04 -10.95
C ALA A 184 2.33 9.40 -10.23
N VAL A 185 1.27 10.20 -10.32
CA VAL A 185 1.16 11.48 -9.63
C VAL A 185 1.25 11.29 -8.11
N PHE A 186 0.45 10.39 -7.55
CA PHE A 186 0.47 10.14 -6.11
C PHE A 186 1.74 9.43 -5.64
N PHE A 187 2.37 8.62 -6.48
CA PHE A 187 3.71 8.10 -6.22
C PHE A 187 4.74 9.23 -6.07
N VAL A 188 4.74 10.20 -6.98
CA VAL A 188 5.64 11.37 -6.89
C VAL A 188 5.35 12.17 -5.62
N ILE A 189 4.08 12.42 -5.30
CA ILE A 189 3.67 13.12 -4.07
C ILE A 189 4.17 12.33 -2.84
N ALA A 190 3.97 11.03 -2.78
CA ALA A 190 4.44 10.17 -1.68
C ALA A 190 5.98 10.19 -1.57
N CYS A 191 6.70 10.15 -2.69
CA CYS A 191 8.16 10.31 -2.73
C CYS A 191 8.61 11.66 -2.15
N LEU A 192 7.95 12.75 -2.54
CA LEU A 192 8.28 14.10 -2.04
C LEU A 192 8.01 14.21 -0.54
N ILE A 193 6.87 13.70 -0.08
CA ILE A 193 6.53 13.69 1.35
C ILE A 193 7.56 12.86 2.12
N LEU A 194 7.90 11.67 1.67
CA LEU A 194 8.80 10.78 2.41
C LEU A 194 10.27 11.26 2.38
N HIS A 195 10.79 11.65 1.21
CA HIS A 195 12.22 11.89 1.05
C HIS A 195 12.64 13.36 1.13
N LYS A 196 11.71 14.31 0.88
CA LYS A 196 12.05 15.74 0.82
C LYS A 196 11.45 16.57 1.96
N SER A 197 10.39 16.11 2.63
CA SER A 197 9.73 16.88 3.69
C SER A 197 10.36 16.68 5.09
N LYS A 198 10.01 17.56 6.03
CA LYS A 198 10.32 17.36 7.45
C LYS A 198 9.58 16.14 8.00
N PHE A 199 8.37 15.88 7.51
CA PHE A 199 7.55 14.75 7.91
C PHE A 199 8.30 13.43 7.74
N GLY A 200 8.78 13.14 6.52
CA GLY A 200 9.51 11.89 6.26
C GLY A 200 10.79 11.77 7.07
N ARG A 201 11.57 12.86 7.22
CA ARG A 201 12.79 12.82 8.05
C ARG A 201 12.50 12.42 9.50
N TYR A 202 11.41 12.94 10.07
CA TYR A 202 11.05 12.61 11.45
C TYR A 202 10.53 11.16 11.57
N LEU A 203 9.79 10.64 10.56
CA LEU A 203 9.38 9.23 10.56
C LEU A 203 10.60 8.28 10.53
N TYR A 204 11.62 8.57 9.72
CA TYR A 204 12.87 7.79 9.73
C TYR A 204 13.60 7.89 11.06
N ALA A 205 13.67 9.07 11.67
CA ALA A 205 14.29 9.25 12.98
C ALA A 205 13.57 8.43 14.07
N ILE A 206 12.22 8.50 14.09
CA ILE A 206 11.37 7.74 15.02
C ILE A 206 11.59 6.24 14.86
N GLY A 207 11.55 5.74 13.61
CA GLY A 207 11.72 4.32 13.35
C GLY A 207 13.14 3.80 13.60
N SER A 208 14.15 4.67 13.50
CA SER A 208 15.53 4.29 13.84
C SER A 208 15.76 4.18 15.36
N ASN A 209 15.25 5.12 16.13
CA ASN A 209 15.28 5.11 17.60
C ASN A 209 14.29 6.17 18.12
N GLU A 210 13.13 5.72 18.56
CA GLU A 210 12.07 6.61 19.06
C GLU A 210 12.49 7.40 20.29
N GLU A 211 13.22 6.77 21.22
CA GLU A 211 13.70 7.41 22.43
C GLU A 211 14.69 8.55 22.13
N ALA A 212 15.66 8.28 21.25
CA ALA A 212 16.60 9.30 20.81
C ALA A 212 15.91 10.45 20.06
N ALA A 213 14.91 10.15 19.24
CA ALA A 213 14.12 11.16 18.56
C ALA A 213 13.35 12.05 19.57
N ARG A 214 12.76 11.45 20.59
CA ARG A 214 12.07 12.15 21.68
C ARG A 214 13.01 13.06 22.46
N LEU A 215 14.17 12.55 22.84
CA LEU A 215 15.22 13.32 23.54
C LEU A 215 15.75 14.49 22.69
N SER A 216 15.69 14.37 21.36
CA SER A 216 16.04 15.44 20.42
C SER A 216 14.91 16.47 20.22
N GLY A 217 13.84 16.40 21.01
CA GLY A 217 12.72 17.37 20.96
C GLY A 217 11.67 17.08 19.88
N ILE A 218 11.71 15.90 19.24
CA ILE A 218 10.69 15.50 18.28
C ILE A 218 9.46 14.97 19.02
N ASN A 219 8.29 15.56 18.77
CA ASN A 219 7.02 15.04 19.29
C ASN A 219 6.62 13.77 18.53
N THR A 220 7.16 12.60 18.96
CA THR A 220 6.99 11.32 18.25
C THR A 220 5.53 10.92 18.11
N ALA A 221 4.68 11.22 19.11
CA ALA A 221 3.26 10.89 19.10
C ALA A 221 2.53 11.59 17.93
N ASN A 222 2.72 12.91 17.78
CA ASN A 222 2.02 13.67 16.74
C ASN A 222 2.46 13.24 15.33
N TRP A 223 3.74 12.92 15.13
CA TRP A 223 4.22 12.46 13.84
C TRP A 223 3.75 11.04 13.50
N LYS A 224 3.65 10.16 14.49
CA LYS A 224 3.01 8.84 14.31
C LYS A 224 1.55 8.98 13.94
N ILE A 225 0.77 9.81 14.65
CA ILE A 225 -0.62 10.09 14.30
C ILE A 225 -0.71 10.60 12.86
N GLY A 226 0.15 11.54 12.48
CA GLY A 226 0.22 12.04 11.11
C GLY A 226 0.47 10.94 10.08
N ALA A 227 1.33 9.95 10.39
CA ALA A 227 1.58 8.81 9.51
C ALA A 227 0.33 7.95 9.30
N TYR A 228 -0.42 7.67 10.37
CA TYR A 228 -1.67 6.92 10.28
C TYR A 228 -2.78 7.70 9.55
N VAL A 229 -2.91 9.01 9.76
CA VAL A 229 -3.88 9.86 9.04
C VAL A 229 -3.54 9.93 7.55
N LEU A 230 -2.26 10.11 7.20
CA LEU A 230 -1.82 10.10 5.81
C LEU A 230 -2.05 8.72 5.16
N SER A 231 -1.81 7.64 5.90
CA SER A 231 -2.17 6.28 5.46
C SER A 231 -3.68 6.17 5.24
N GLY A 232 -4.51 6.71 6.13
CA GLY A 232 -5.96 6.75 5.97
C GLY A 232 -6.39 7.46 4.67
N PHE A 233 -5.75 8.56 4.31
CA PHE A 233 -5.98 9.21 3.01
C PHE A 233 -5.66 8.28 1.84
N PHE A 234 -4.51 7.62 1.85
CA PHE A 234 -4.14 6.67 0.79
C PHE A 234 -5.05 5.44 0.76
N ILE A 235 -5.54 4.97 1.92
CA ILE A 235 -6.55 3.89 1.98
C ILE A 235 -7.87 4.35 1.33
N GLY A 236 -8.31 5.59 1.59
CA GLY A 236 -9.48 6.17 0.93
C GLY A 236 -9.31 6.24 -0.59
N MET A 237 -8.13 6.62 -1.07
CA MET A 237 -7.80 6.57 -2.50
C MET A 237 -7.84 5.12 -3.02
N ALA A 238 -7.24 4.15 -2.30
CA ALA A 238 -7.33 2.74 -2.65
C ALA A 238 -8.77 2.26 -2.76
N ALA A 239 -9.65 2.69 -1.84
CA ALA A 239 -11.08 2.38 -1.83
C ALA A 239 -11.79 2.89 -3.09
N LEU A 240 -11.53 4.12 -3.50
CA LEU A 240 -12.09 4.70 -4.72
C LEU A 240 -11.61 3.97 -5.98
N PHE A 241 -10.32 3.65 -6.05
CA PHE A 241 -9.78 2.90 -7.20
C PHE A 241 -10.27 1.45 -7.22
N TYR A 242 -10.37 0.80 -6.07
CA TYR A 242 -10.97 -0.52 -5.97
C TYR A 242 -12.43 -0.52 -6.47
N ALA A 243 -13.22 0.46 -6.02
CA ALA A 243 -14.61 0.63 -6.43
C ALA A 243 -14.74 0.95 -7.94
N ALA A 244 -13.81 1.73 -8.49
CA ALA A 244 -13.80 2.05 -9.92
C ALA A 244 -13.46 0.81 -10.80
N VAL A 245 -12.59 -0.09 -10.31
CA VAL A 245 -12.20 -1.33 -11.01
C VAL A 245 -13.29 -2.39 -10.88
N TYR A 246 -13.66 -2.74 -9.63
CA TYR A 246 -14.52 -3.91 -9.35
C TYR A 246 -16.01 -3.59 -9.25
N SER A 247 -16.38 -2.33 -9.17
CA SER A 247 -17.77 -1.84 -9.12
C SER A 247 -18.54 -2.18 -7.86
N THR A 248 -18.64 -3.45 -7.50
CA THR A 248 -19.45 -3.93 -6.38
C THR A 248 -18.58 -4.24 -5.16
N ILE A 249 -18.98 -3.72 -4.01
CA ILE A 249 -18.33 -3.93 -2.72
C ILE A 249 -19.28 -4.73 -1.84
N THR A 250 -18.78 -5.82 -1.29
CA THR A 250 -19.54 -6.74 -0.43
C THR A 250 -19.22 -6.47 1.04
N PRO A 251 -20.25 -6.36 1.92
CA PRO A 251 -20.05 -6.23 3.35
C PRO A 251 -19.29 -7.43 3.94
N GLY A 252 -18.53 -7.20 5.02
CA GLY A 252 -17.79 -8.25 5.71
C GLY A 252 -16.55 -8.73 4.98
N THR A 253 -16.16 -8.09 3.86
CA THR A 253 -14.95 -8.42 3.10
C THR A 253 -13.80 -7.46 3.40
N GLY A 254 -12.65 -7.72 2.83
CA GLY A 254 -11.46 -6.87 2.91
C GLY A 254 -10.34 -7.45 3.76
N ALA A 255 -10.64 -8.32 4.71
CA ALA A 255 -9.60 -9.02 5.48
C ALA A 255 -8.68 -9.82 4.54
N GLY A 256 -7.37 -9.67 4.71
CA GLY A 256 -6.36 -10.26 3.84
C GLY A 256 -5.91 -9.37 2.67
N GLN A 257 -6.69 -8.37 2.27
CA GLN A 257 -6.29 -7.45 1.19
C GLN A 257 -5.10 -6.56 1.60
N GLU A 258 -4.98 -6.23 2.89
CA GLU A 258 -3.86 -5.50 3.46
C GLU A 258 -2.53 -6.21 3.21
N MET A 259 -2.54 -7.55 3.14
CA MET A 259 -1.32 -8.33 2.91
C MET A 259 -0.68 -8.02 1.56
N HIS A 260 -1.46 -7.71 0.53
CA HIS A 260 -0.91 -7.31 -0.76
C HIS A 260 -0.12 -6.00 -0.66
N GLY A 261 -0.65 -5.01 0.06
CA GLY A 261 0.03 -3.74 0.31
C GLY A 261 1.27 -3.91 1.17
N ILE A 262 1.14 -4.54 2.35
CA ILE A 262 2.24 -4.77 3.31
C ILE A 262 3.35 -5.58 2.66
N THR A 263 3.01 -6.69 1.98
CA THR A 263 3.99 -7.52 1.27
C THR A 263 4.73 -6.71 0.21
N GLY A 264 4.02 -5.91 -0.58
CA GLY A 264 4.64 -5.04 -1.57
C GLY A 264 5.68 -4.11 -0.93
N VAL A 265 5.38 -3.53 0.21
CA VAL A 265 6.29 -2.63 0.95
C VAL A 265 7.54 -3.38 1.45
N VAL A 266 7.36 -4.57 2.03
CA VAL A 266 8.46 -5.36 2.61
C VAL A 266 9.34 -5.97 1.52
N VAL A 267 8.75 -6.55 0.47
CA VAL A 267 9.48 -7.08 -0.70
C VAL A 267 10.23 -5.94 -1.41
N GLY A 268 9.63 -4.75 -1.44
CA GLY A 268 10.27 -3.54 -1.94
C GLY A 268 11.45 -3.04 -1.09
N GLY A 269 11.69 -3.65 0.08
CA GLY A 269 12.87 -3.43 0.91
C GLY A 269 12.69 -2.41 2.03
N THR A 270 11.45 -2.06 2.39
CA THR A 270 11.18 -1.32 3.62
C THR A 270 11.25 -2.26 4.80
N SER A 271 12.04 -1.92 5.82
CA SER A 271 12.26 -2.78 7.00
C SER A 271 11.07 -2.73 7.96
N MET A 272 10.61 -3.90 8.37
CA MET A 272 9.58 -4.04 9.41
C MET A 272 10.06 -3.56 10.80
N ALA A 273 11.38 -3.50 11.02
CA ALA A 273 11.95 -2.92 12.23
C ALA A 273 11.88 -1.38 12.26
N GLY A 274 11.51 -0.74 11.16
CA GLY A 274 11.47 0.72 11.01
C GLY A 274 12.80 1.33 10.58
N GLY A 275 12.82 2.65 10.42
CA GLY A 275 14.00 3.47 10.16
C GLY A 275 14.60 3.37 8.76
N SER A 276 14.09 2.49 7.89
CA SER A 276 14.58 2.34 6.52
C SER A 276 13.49 1.90 5.54
N GLY A 277 13.61 2.35 4.30
CA GLY A 277 12.65 2.05 3.23
C GLY A 277 12.64 3.15 2.16
N THR A 278 12.04 2.87 1.01
CA THR A 278 11.89 3.85 -0.08
C THR A 278 10.58 3.67 -0.81
N MET A 279 9.98 4.77 -1.29
CA MET A 279 8.76 4.68 -2.13
C MET A 279 9.02 3.98 -3.47
N VAL A 280 10.24 4.11 -4.02
CA VAL A 280 10.60 3.42 -5.25
C VAL A 280 10.58 1.91 -5.03
N GLY A 281 11.18 1.43 -3.94
CA GLY A 281 11.11 0.02 -3.56
C GLY A 281 9.66 -0.44 -3.36
N THR A 282 8.86 0.34 -2.64
CA THR A 282 7.42 0.07 -2.47
C THR A 282 6.71 -0.08 -3.82
N LEU A 283 6.92 0.82 -4.77
CA LEU A 283 6.29 0.73 -6.10
C LEU A 283 6.69 -0.56 -6.84
N ILE A 284 7.96 -0.93 -6.80
CA ILE A 284 8.44 -2.20 -7.40
C ILE A 284 7.73 -3.39 -6.73
N GLY A 285 7.65 -3.40 -5.41
CA GLY A 285 6.93 -4.44 -4.67
C GLY A 285 5.43 -4.49 -4.99
N VAL A 286 4.78 -3.35 -5.20
CA VAL A 286 3.39 -3.28 -5.68
C VAL A 286 3.24 -4.00 -7.01
N PHE A 287 4.14 -3.76 -7.97
CA PHE A 287 4.09 -4.46 -9.26
C PHE A 287 4.38 -5.96 -9.11
N ILE A 288 5.29 -6.38 -8.22
CA ILE A 288 5.50 -7.81 -7.91
C ILE A 288 4.19 -8.45 -7.45
N MET A 289 3.49 -7.84 -6.48
CA MET A 289 2.22 -8.35 -5.97
C MET A 289 1.12 -8.34 -7.04
N SER A 290 1.07 -7.32 -7.89
CA SER A 290 0.11 -7.22 -8.98
C SER A 290 0.36 -8.26 -10.07
N VAL A 291 1.62 -8.57 -10.37
CA VAL A 291 2.01 -9.65 -11.29
C VAL A 291 1.63 -11.02 -10.72
N ILE A 292 1.88 -11.29 -9.45
CA ILE A 292 1.48 -12.54 -8.79
C ILE A 292 -0.04 -12.69 -8.82
N LYS A 293 -0.78 -11.63 -8.49
CA LYS A 293 -2.25 -11.63 -8.45
C LYS A 293 -2.89 -11.96 -9.81
N ASN A 294 -2.29 -11.53 -10.89
CA ASN A 294 -2.80 -11.77 -12.25
C ASN A 294 -2.15 -13.01 -12.91
N GLY A 295 -0.92 -13.33 -12.54
CA GLY A 295 -0.19 -14.46 -13.11
C GLY A 295 -0.69 -15.83 -12.64
N LEU A 296 -1.06 -15.96 -11.37
CA LEU A 296 -1.58 -17.23 -10.84
C LEU A 296 -2.88 -17.68 -11.53
N PRO A 297 -3.89 -16.80 -11.73
CA PRO A 297 -5.06 -17.17 -12.53
C PRO A 297 -4.73 -17.51 -13.99
N ALA A 298 -3.76 -16.83 -14.60
CA ALA A 298 -3.32 -17.16 -15.95
C ALA A 298 -2.72 -18.56 -16.07
N CYS A 299 -2.18 -19.11 -14.96
CA CYS A 299 -1.73 -20.50 -14.85
C CYS A 299 -2.86 -21.48 -14.48
N GLY A 300 -4.14 -21.03 -14.46
CA GLY A 300 -5.28 -21.87 -14.06
C GLY A 300 -5.43 -22.08 -12.56
N LEU A 301 -4.68 -21.35 -11.74
CA LEU A 301 -4.72 -21.45 -10.28
C LEU A 301 -5.83 -20.54 -9.72
N GLN A 302 -6.68 -21.12 -8.86
CA GLN A 302 -7.80 -20.40 -8.23
C GLN A 302 -7.34 -19.46 -7.11
N ALA A 303 -8.25 -18.58 -6.66
CA ALA A 303 -8.00 -17.59 -5.62
C ALA A 303 -7.30 -18.08 -4.34
N PRO A 304 -7.56 -19.28 -3.78
CA PRO A 304 -6.80 -19.78 -2.62
C PRO A 304 -5.29 -19.87 -2.83
N TRP A 305 -4.84 -20.12 -4.05
CA TRP A 305 -3.42 -20.12 -4.38
C TRP A 305 -2.78 -18.72 -4.28
N GLN A 306 -3.55 -17.67 -4.55
CA GLN A 306 -3.07 -16.30 -4.36
C GLN A 306 -2.73 -16.05 -2.89
N ASN A 307 -3.62 -16.45 -1.96
CA ASN A 307 -3.38 -16.33 -0.52
C ASN A 307 -2.16 -17.15 -0.08
N PHE A 308 -2.04 -18.39 -0.57
CA PHE A 308 -0.91 -19.26 -0.26
C PHE A 308 0.43 -18.66 -0.70
N PHE A 309 0.54 -18.23 -1.95
CA PHE A 309 1.78 -17.62 -2.45
C PHE A 309 2.06 -16.27 -1.82
N THR A 310 1.03 -15.44 -1.58
CA THR A 310 1.19 -14.18 -0.85
C THR A 310 1.78 -14.43 0.54
N GLY A 311 1.26 -15.42 1.27
CA GLY A 311 1.78 -15.81 2.58
C GLY A 311 3.24 -16.26 2.53
N LEU A 312 3.62 -17.08 1.56
CA LEU A 312 5.01 -17.52 1.38
C LEU A 312 5.94 -16.35 1.07
N VAL A 313 5.51 -15.41 0.21
CA VAL A 313 6.29 -14.23 -0.15
C VAL A 313 6.48 -13.31 1.06
N VAL A 314 5.43 -13.10 1.87
CA VAL A 314 5.54 -12.33 3.14
C VAL A 314 6.58 -12.95 4.06
N ILE A 315 6.45 -14.25 4.34
CA ILE A 315 7.37 -14.97 5.24
C ILE A 315 8.81 -14.86 4.72
N GLY A 316 9.01 -15.13 3.44
CA GLY A 316 10.33 -15.04 2.82
C GLY A 316 10.93 -13.63 2.88
N ALA A 317 10.13 -12.60 2.60
CA ALA A 317 10.56 -11.20 2.64
C ALA A 317 10.95 -10.77 4.06
N VAL A 318 10.14 -11.12 5.06
CA VAL A 318 10.43 -10.80 6.48
C VAL A 318 11.67 -11.54 6.97
N LEU A 319 11.84 -12.81 6.61
CA LEU A 319 13.05 -13.57 6.97
C LEU A 319 14.32 -12.92 6.37
N LEU A 320 14.26 -12.48 5.12
CA LEU A 320 15.36 -11.76 4.47
C LEU A 320 15.64 -10.42 5.16
N ASP A 321 14.61 -9.66 5.58
CA ASP A 321 14.77 -8.40 6.30
C ASP A 321 15.46 -8.63 7.66
N ILE A 322 15.02 -9.64 8.43
CA ILE A 322 15.64 -10.01 9.72
C ILE A 322 17.11 -10.39 9.55
N GLN A 323 17.45 -11.20 8.54
CA GLN A 323 18.83 -11.60 8.28
C GLN A 323 19.71 -10.40 7.95
N ARG A 324 19.22 -9.47 7.13
CA ARG A 324 19.92 -8.22 6.75
C ARG A 324 20.16 -7.31 7.95
N THR A 325 19.14 -7.11 8.79
CA THR A 325 19.24 -6.30 10.00
C THR A 325 20.28 -6.89 10.96
N LYS A 326 20.31 -8.21 11.14
CA LYS A 326 21.33 -8.90 11.94
C LYS A 326 22.74 -8.76 11.35
N ALA A 327 22.88 -8.88 10.03
CA ALA A 327 24.17 -8.71 9.37
C ALA A 327 24.72 -7.28 9.51
N ALA A 328 23.87 -6.28 9.33
CA ALA A 328 24.25 -4.86 9.51
C ALA A 328 24.66 -4.55 10.97
N ALA A 329 24.01 -5.16 11.95
CA ALA A 329 24.36 -5.00 13.37
C ALA A 329 25.71 -5.63 13.73
N LYS A 330 26.11 -6.74 13.08
CA LYS A 330 27.43 -7.37 13.27
C LYS A 330 28.58 -6.51 12.75
N VAL A 331 28.39 -5.89 11.57
CA VAL A 331 29.40 -4.99 10.97
C VAL A 331 29.67 -3.74 11.80
N LYS A 332 28.66 -3.25 12.56
CA LYS A 332 28.84 -2.08 13.45
C LYS A 332 29.57 -2.42 14.77
N LYS A 333 29.71 -3.70 15.13
CA LYS A 333 30.38 -4.16 16.34
C LYS A 333 31.83 -4.62 16.10
N SER A 334 32.22 -4.82 14.85
CA SER A 334 33.61 -5.07 14.41
C SER A 334 34.28 -3.77 14.00
#